data_0c99aa4eca98e16c5dd6a8f08551991a
#
_entry.id   0c99aa4eca98e16c5dd6a8f08551991a
#
_cell.length_a   1.000
_cell.length_b   1.000
_cell.length_c   1.000
_cell.angle_alpha   90.00
_cell.angle_beta   90.00
_cell.angle_gamma   90.00
#
_symmetry.space_group_name_H-M   'P 1'
#
loop_
_entity.id
_entity.type
_entity.pdbx_description
1 polymer ?
#
loop_
_entity_poly.entity_id
_entity_poly.type
_entity_poly.pdbx_seq_one_letter_code
_entity_poly.pdbx_strand_id
1 'polypeptide(L)'
;IKQRTEYDLEMIAEIGYCKGVENYSRYLTGKNSGEAPDTLLDYFPSDMVVFLDESHISVPQINGMYKGDRARKQSLIDNGFRLPSAYDNRPLKFEEFFEKVPQVVYISATPSDYELSQSGDEIVEQLVRPTGIVEPKIEIRKSKNQIDDLMDEIKIRVSKNQRVLVTTLTKKMAEELTDYYLEYGIKVKYMHSDIDTLERTEIIRGLRIGEFDVLVGINLLREGLDIPEVSLVAILEADKEGYLRSRRSLIQTMGRAARNVEGQVILYADRMTGSME
;
A
#
# COMPACT_ATOMS: atom_id res chain seq x y z
N ILE A 1 20.49 28.15 7.98
CA ILE A 1 21.25 26.95 8.34
C ILE A 1 22.18 27.16 9.55
N LYS A 2 23.01 28.23 9.58
CA LYS A 2 23.99 28.46 10.64
C LYS A 2 23.35 28.42 12.06
N GLN A 3 22.33 29.23 12.28
CA GLN A 3 21.62 29.30 13.58
C GLN A 3 21.04 27.95 14.01
N ARG A 4 20.50 27.19 13.06
CA ARG A 4 19.94 25.86 13.33
C ARG A 4 21.05 24.87 13.70
N THR A 5 22.17 24.89 12.97
CA THR A 5 23.29 23.98 13.24
C THR A 5 23.95 24.29 14.59
N GLU A 6 24.11 25.55 14.93
CA GLU A 6 24.63 25.97 16.25
C GLU A 6 23.74 25.46 17.39
N TYR A 7 22.42 25.65 17.28
CA TYR A 7 21.47 25.10 18.25
C TYR A 7 21.51 23.57 18.34
N ASP A 8 21.56 22.86 17.19
CA ASP A 8 21.65 21.40 17.17
C ASP A 8 22.94 20.90 17.85
N LEU A 9 24.09 21.62 17.68
CA LEU A 9 25.35 21.26 18.30
C LEU A 9 25.32 21.51 19.85
N GLU A 10 24.69 22.59 20.29
CA GLU A 10 24.47 22.83 21.72
C GLU A 10 23.63 21.70 22.34
N MET A 11 22.52 21.32 21.69
CA MET A 11 21.66 20.22 22.15
C MET A 11 22.42 18.90 22.23
N ILE A 12 23.23 18.58 21.20
CA ILE A 12 24.05 17.36 21.20
C ILE A 12 25.08 17.41 22.35
N ALA A 13 25.70 18.55 22.59
CA ALA A 13 26.69 18.68 23.65
C ALA A 13 26.08 18.55 25.05
N GLU A 14 24.89 19.12 25.29
CA GLU A 14 24.25 19.15 26.60
C GLU A 14 23.52 17.85 26.96
N ILE A 15 22.74 17.28 26.00
CA ILE A 15 21.87 16.15 26.25
C ILE A 15 22.15 14.93 25.37
N GLY A 16 23.16 14.99 24.49
CA GLY A 16 23.53 13.90 23.58
C GLY A 16 22.59 13.68 22.41
N TYR A 17 21.61 14.56 22.21
CA TYR A 17 20.59 14.40 21.18
C TYR A 17 20.08 15.75 20.64
N CYS A 18 19.72 15.78 19.36
CA CYS A 18 18.91 16.85 18.77
C CYS A 18 17.86 16.29 17.79
N LYS A 19 16.79 17.03 17.55
CA LYS A 19 15.80 16.66 16.53
C LYS A 19 16.42 16.74 15.15
N GLY A 20 16.56 15.60 14.48
CA GLY A 20 17.20 15.49 13.17
C GLY A 20 18.69 15.13 13.27
N VAL A 21 19.11 14.52 14.40
CA VAL A 21 20.49 14.04 14.63
C VAL A 21 20.99 13.14 13.48
N GLU A 22 20.11 12.43 12.82
CA GLU A 22 20.40 11.59 11.66
C GLU A 22 21.06 12.36 10.50
N ASN A 23 20.86 13.66 10.39
CA ASN A 23 21.52 14.51 9.37
C ASN A 23 23.02 14.71 9.66
N TYR A 24 23.46 14.37 10.85
CA TYR A 24 24.87 14.41 11.29
C TYR A 24 25.47 13.00 11.38
N SER A 25 24.74 11.96 11.00
CA SER A 25 25.13 10.54 11.16
C SER A 25 26.51 10.23 10.59
N ARG A 26 26.86 10.78 9.43
CA ARG A 26 28.19 10.61 8.81
C ARG A 26 29.33 11.00 9.78
N TYR A 27 29.20 12.12 10.45
CA TYR A 27 30.23 12.60 11.39
C TYR A 27 30.26 11.78 12.67
N LEU A 28 29.11 11.31 13.13
CA LEU A 28 28.99 10.49 14.35
C LEU A 28 29.53 9.08 14.12
N THR A 29 29.39 8.54 12.90
CA THR A 29 29.85 7.20 12.54
C THR A 29 31.26 7.16 11.92
N GLY A 30 31.87 8.34 11.65
CA GLY A 30 33.18 8.46 11.04
C GLY A 30 33.26 8.06 9.56
N LYS A 31 32.13 8.00 8.87
CA LYS A 31 32.05 7.63 7.44
C LYS A 31 32.45 8.78 6.52
N ASN A 32 32.90 8.45 5.33
CA ASN A 32 33.19 9.43 4.29
C ASN A 32 31.93 9.88 3.55
N SER A 33 32.03 11.02 2.85
CA SER A 33 30.94 11.51 2.02
C SER A 33 30.60 10.53 0.90
N GLY A 34 29.30 10.21 0.76
CA GLY A 34 28.79 9.30 -0.26
C GLY A 34 28.80 7.81 0.13
N GLU A 35 29.43 7.43 1.24
CA GLU A 35 29.34 6.06 1.75
C GLU A 35 27.90 5.71 2.15
N ALA A 36 27.56 4.42 2.01
CA ALA A 36 26.26 3.94 2.43
C ALA A 36 26.10 4.07 3.97
N PRO A 37 24.97 4.56 4.46
CA PRO A 37 24.70 4.61 5.89
C PRO A 37 24.55 3.19 6.45
N ASP A 38 24.73 3.04 7.77
CA ASP A 38 24.36 1.83 8.46
C ASP A 38 22.83 1.69 8.47
N THR A 39 22.38 0.47 8.31
CA THR A 39 20.96 0.11 8.22
C THR A 39 20.64 -1.05 9.16
N LEU A 40 19.37 -1.38 9.31
CA LEU A 40 18.95 -2.54 10.08
C LEU A 40 19.60 -3.83 9.56
N LEU A 41 19.89 -3.92 8.25
CA LEU A 41 20.54 -5.10 7.64
C LEU A 41 21.94 -5.38 8.20
N ASP A 42 22.64 -4.35 8.65
CA ASP A 42 23.99 -4.49 9.20
C ASP A 42 24.03 -5.18 10.59
N TYR A 43 22.87 -5.34 11.24
CA TYR A 43 22.75 -6.10 12.50
C TYR A 43 22.48 -7.59 12.31
N PHE A 44 22.20 -8.03 11.08
CA PHE A 44 21.96 -9.44 10.78
C PHE A 44 23.25 -10.16 10.38
N PRO A 45 23.31 -11.48 10.57
CA PRO A 45 24.47 -12.27 10.15
C PRO A 45 24.61 -12.29 8.62
N SER A 46 25.84 -12.55 8.16
CA SER A 46 26.17 -12.52 6.73
C SER A 46 25.49 -13.61 5.88
N ASP A 47 24.90 -14.61 6.52
CA ASP A 47 24.16 -15.71 5.89
C ASP A 47 22.63 -15.57 6.00
N MET A 48 22.16 -14.37 6.32
CA MET A 48 20.72 -14.07 6.44
C MET A 48 19.95 -14.38 5.17
N VAL A 49 18.69 -14.76 5.34
CA VAL A 49 17.70 -14.87 4.26
C VAL A 49 16.67 -13.75 4.44
N VAL A 50 16.44 -13.00 3.39
CA VAL A 50 15.46 -11.90 3.39
C VAL A 50 14.22 -12.32 2.60
N PHE A 51 13.07 -12.26 3.24
CA PHE A 51 11.77 -12.48 2.61
C PHE A 51 11.18 -11.12 2.23
N LEU A 52 11.07 -10.85 0.94
CA LEU A 52 10.43 -9.65 0.41
C LEU A 52 8.95 -9.94 0.17
N ASP A 53 8.14 -9.62 1.16
CA ASP A 53 6.69 -9.73 1.04
C ASP A 53 6.13 -8.63 0.13
N GLU A 54 5.06 -8.97 -0.62
CA GLU A 54 4.50 -8.13 -1.69
C GLU A 54 5.60 -7.59 -2.61
N SER A 55 6.49 -8.46 -3.06
CA SER A 55 7.74 -8.11 -3.75
C SER A 55 7.52 -7.24 -5.00
N HIS A 56 6.39 -7.44 -5.70
CA HIS A 56 5.98 -6.62 -6.84
C HIS A 56 5.79 -5.12 -6.51
N ILE A 57 5.69 -4.78 -5.21
CA ILE A 57 5.65 -3.40 -4.69
C ILE A 57 6.97 -3.05 -4.00
N SER A 58 7.48 -3.94 -3.14
CA SER A 58 8.67 -3.71 -2.32
C SER A 58 9.90 -3.47 -3.17
N VAL A 59 10.10 -4.24 -4.24
CA VAL A 59 11.25 -4.09 -5.15
C VAL A 59 11.26 -2.72 -5.87
N PRO A 60 10.17 -2.27 -6.52
CA PRO A 60 10.10 -0.91 -7.06
C PRO A 60 10.30 0.19 -6.03
N GLN A 61 9.81 0.01 -4.80
CA GLN A 61 10.03 0.98 -3.71
C GLN A 61 11.50 1.08 -3.36
N ILE A 62 12.20 -0.03 -3.15
CA ILE A 62 13.65 -0.06 -2.89
C ILE A 62 14.40 0.67 -4.00
N ASN A 63 14.04 0.43 -5.26
CA ASN A 63 14.65 1.11 -6.40
C ASN A 63 14.39 2.63 -6.43
N GLY A 64 13.20 3.05 -6.04
CA GLY A 64 12.79 4.47 -6.07
C GLY A 64 13.25 5.31 -4.89
N MET A 65 13.45 4.71 -3.71
CA MET A 65 13.68 5.42 -2.45
C MET A 65 14.88 6.37 -2.50
N TYR A 66 16.01 5.91 -3.00
CA TYR A 66 17.23 6.73 -3.07
C TYR A 66 17.05 7.99 -3.93
N LYS A 67 16.48 7.83 -5.11
CA LYS A 67 16.28 8.95 -6.05
C LYS A 67 15.30 9.98 -5.50
N GLY A 68 14.21 9.52 -4.88
CA GLY A 68 13.21 10.38 -4.26
C GLY A 68 13.76 11.18 -3.08
N ASP A 69 14.51 10.52 -2.19
CA ASP A 69 15.15 11.19 -1.04
C ASP A 69 16.19 12.20 -1.50
N ARG A 70 17.03 11.84 -2.48
CA ARG A 70 18.04 12.73 -3.02
C ARG A 70 17.44 13.99 -3.66
N ALA A 71 16.39 13.84 -4.46
CA ALA A 71 15.72 14.97 -5.10
C ALA A 71 15.14 15.96 -4.08
N ARG A 72 14.51 15.45 -3.01
CA ARG A 72 14.01 16.26 -1.90
C ARG A 72 15.13 17.00 -1.18
N LYS A 73 16.22 16.32 -0.85
CA LYS A 73 17.35 16.90 -0.12
C LYS A 73 18.10 17.91 -0.96
N GLN A 74 18.21 17.71 -2.27
CA GLN A 74 18.81 18.67 -3.18
C GLN A 74 18.19 20.06 -3.02
N SER A 75 16.87 20.15 -3.10
CA SER A 75 16.16 21.43 -2.93
C SER A 75 16.43 22.06 -1.55
N LEU A 76 16.48 21.27 -0.49
CA LEU A 76 16.73 21.78 0.87
C LEU A 76 18.17 22.27 1.07
N ILE A 77 19.14 21.62 0.45
CA ILE A 77 20.57 21.97 0.53
C ILE A 77 20.84 23.21 -0.33
N ASP A 78 20.38 23.24 -1.57
CA ASP A 78 20.58 24.35 -2.49
C ASP A 78 19.99 25.66 -1.98
N ASN A 79 18.88 25.58 -1.23
CA ASN A 79 18.26 26.74 -0.57
C ASN A 79 18.77 27.00 0.84
N GLY A 80 19.82 26.32 1.30
CA GLY A 80 20.45 26.56 2.61
C GLY A 80 19.65 26.12 3.83
N PHE A 81 18.68 25.22 3.68
CA PHE A 81 17.90 24.65 4.80
C PHE A 81 18.56 23.44 5.45
N ARG A 82 19.46 22.75 4.74
CA ARG A 82 20.19 21.57 5.21
C ARG A 82 21.67 21.67 4.86
N LEU A 83 22.52 21.01 5.67
CA LEU A 83 23.93 20.83 5.37
C LEU A 83 24.10 19.79 4.24
N PRO A 84 25.19 19.84 3.45
CA PRO A 84 25.51 18.83 2.45
C PRO A 84 25.57 17.40 3.02
N SER A 85 25.98 17.25 4.29
CA SER A 85 26.01 15.94 4.99
C SER A 85 24.64 15.26 5.11
N ALA A 86 23.53 15.99 4.95
CA ALA A 86 22.21 15.41 4.92
C ALA A 86 22.02 14.42 3.75
N TYR A 87 22.83 14.53 2.68
CA TYR A 87 22.83 13.53 1.59
C TYR A 87 23.27 12.14 2.04
N ASP A 88 24.11 12.06 3.09
CA ASP A 88 24.71 10.80 3.52
C ASP A 88 23.78 10.01 4.47
N ASN A 89 22.80 10.67 5.08
CA ASN A 89 21.67 10.00 5.72
C ASN A 89 20.59 9.71 4.66
N ARG A 90 20.67 8.59 4.01
CA ARG A 90 19.87 8.24 2.83
C ARG A 90 19.46 6.78 2.82
N PRO A 91 18.39 6.41 2.11
CA PRO A 91 18.16 5.00 1.78
C PRO A 91 19.35 4.41 1.02
N LEU A 92 19.52 3.11 1.13
CA LEU A 92 20.44 2.38 0.27
C LEU A 92 20.04 2.57 -1.20
N LYS A 93 21.02 2.56 -2.08
CA LYS A 93 20.75 2.37 -3.50
C LYS A 93 20.28 0.94 -3.75
N PHE A 94 19.66 0.71 -4.89
CA PHE A 94 19.14 -0.61 -5.25
C PHE A 94 20.23 -1.68 -5.21
N GLU A 95 21.37 -1.38 -5.81
CA GLU A 95 22.53 -2.26 -5.87
C GLU A 95 23.12 -2.50 -4.46
N GLU A 96 23.26 -1.44 -3.65
CA GLU A 96 23.77 -1.53 -2.28
C GLU A 96 22.88 -2.40 -1.38
N PHE A 97 21.56 -2.41 -1.62
CA PHE A 97 20.65 -3.29 -0.90
C PHE A 97 20.93 -4.76 -1.21
N PHE A 98 21.02 -5.10 -2.49
CA PHE A 98 21.25 -6.50 -2.90
C PHE A 98 22.69 -6.97 -2.64
N GLU A 99 23.69 -6.08 -2.57
CA GLU A 99 25.03 -6.41 -2.10
C GLU A 99 25.07 -6.83 -0.62
N LYS A 100 24.18 -6.24 0.20
CA LYS A 100 24.08 -6.59 1.64
C LYS A 100 23.23 -7.84 1.90
N VAL A 101 22.36 -8.22 0.98
CA VAL A 101 21.41 -9.32 1.14
C VAL A 101 21.85 -10.52 0.31
N PRO A 102 22.44 -11.57 0.92
CA PRO A 102 23.02 -12.69 0.19
C PRO A 102 21.96 -13.63 -0.40
N GLN A 103 20.78 -13.72 0.23
CA GLN A 103 19.71 -14.61 -0.20
C GLN A 103 18.36 -13.91 -0.07
N VAL A 104 17.56 -13.95 -1.15
CA VAL A 104 16.24 -13.32 -1.22
C VAL A 104 15.18 -14.34 -1.61
N VAL A 105 14.07 -14.32 -0.90
CA VAL A 105 12.83 -15.01 -1.28
C VAL A 105 11.79 -13.96 -1.61
N TYR A 106 11.33 -13.92 -2.84
CA TYR A 106 10.26 -13.03 -3.28
C TYR A 106 8.91 -13.69 -3.03
N ILE A 107 8.02 -12.99 -2.32
CA ILE A 107 6.65 -13.46 -2.03
C ILE A 107 5.68 -12.49 -2.67
N SER A 108 4.81 -13.00 -3.55
CA SER A 108 3.79 -12.20 -4.20
C SER A 108 2.68 -13.08 -4.79
N ALA A 109 1.44 -12.62 -4.68
CA ALA A 109 0.32 -13.21 -5.43
C ALA A 109 0.34 -12.79 -6.92
N THR A 110 1.02 -11.70 -7.24
CA THR A 110 1.11 -11.11 -8.59
C THR A 110 2.54 -10.66 -8.88
N PRO A 111 3.51 -11.58 -8.99
CA PRO A 111 4.91 -11.23 -9.21
C PRO A 111 5.11 -10.39 -10.48
N SER A 112 6.15 -9.58 -10.49
CA SER A 112 6.54 -8.76 -11.65
C SER A 112 7.66 -9.42 -12.45
N ASP A 113 7.96 -8.85 -13.61
CA ASP A 113 8.99 -9.38 -14.51
C ASP A 113 10.38 -9.41 -13.86
N TYR A 114 10.64 -8.50 -12.91
CA TYR A 114 11.91 -8.47 -12.19
C TYR A 114 12.09 -9.73 -11.35
N GLU A 115 11.14 -10.05 -10.45
CA GLU A 115 11.23 -11.23 -9.59
C GLU A 115 11.29 -12.52 -10.41
N LEU A 116 10.46 -12.62 -11.44
CA LEU A 116 10.45 -13.77 -12.35
C LEU A 116 11.80 -13.94 -13.05
N SER A 117 12.41 -12.83 -13.51
CA SER A 117 13.74 -12.87 -14.14
C SER A 117 14.86 -13.25 -13.17
N GLN A 118 14.76 -12.88 -11.89
CA GLN A 118 15.74 -13.21 -10.87
C GLN A 118 15.61 -14.67 -10.38
N SER A 119 14.38 -15.18 -10.31
CA SER A 119 14.11 -16.54 -9.84
C SER A 119 14.34 -17.61 -10.90
N GLY A 120 14.37 -17.25 -12.19
CA GLY A 120 14.51 -18.19 -13.28
C GLY A 120 13.39 -19.27 -13.24
N ASP A 121 13.80 -20.55 -13.21
CA ASP A 121 12.86 -21.68 -13.14
C ASP A 121 12.48 -22.07 -11.69
N GLU A 122 13.05 -21.39 -10.67
CA GLU A 122 12.81 -21.69 -9.25
C GLU A 122 11.58 -20.93 -8.75
N ILE A 123 10.42 -21.27 -9.27
CA ILE A 123 9.14 -20.67 -8.90
C ILE A 123 8.29 -21.69 -8.16
N VAL A 124 7.90 -21.38 -6.92
CA VAL A 124 7.01 -22.21 -6.12
C VAL A 124 5.61 -21.62 -6.14
N GLU A 125 4.66 -22.34 -6.70
CA GLU A 125 3.25 -21.93 -6.73
C GLU A 125 2.47 -22.59 -5.60
N GLN A 126 1.81 -21.77 -4.78
CA GLN A 126 0.88 -22.25 -3.77
C GLN A 126 -0.56 -22.08 -4.27
N LEU A 127 -1.06 -23.09 -4.98
CA LEU A 127 -2.38 -23.06 -5.62
C LEU A 127 -3.48 -23.61 -4.72
N VAL A 128 -3.16 -24.43 -3.74
CA VAL A 128 -4.14 -25.11 -2.88
C VAL A 128 -4.60 -24.20 -1.76
N ARG A 129 -5.92 -23.99 -1.66
CA ARG A 129 -6.58 -23.36 -0.51
C ARG A 129 -7.12 -24.42 0.43
N PRO A 130 -6.46 -24.72 1.56
CA PRO A 130 -6.91 -25.77 2.49
C PRO A 130 -8.22 -25.42 3.20
N THR A 131 -8.67 -24.16 3.15
CA THR A 131 -9.93 -23.71 3.75
C THR A 131 -11.20 -24.19 3.04
N GLY A 132 -11.10 -24.68 1.81
CA GLY A 132 -12.25 -25.06 0.98
C GLY A 132 -13.07 -23.88 0.44
N ILE A 133 -12.65 -22.64 0.70
CA ILE A 133 -13.31 -21.44 0.15
C ILE A 133 -12.94 -21.31 -1.32
N VAL A 134 -13.94 -21.26 -2.18
CA VAL A 134 -13.79 -21.07 -3.63
C VAL A 134 -13.49 -19.61 -3.98
N GLU A 135 -12.97 -19.38 -5.19
CA GLU A 135 -12.79 -18.01 -5.71
C GLU A 135 -14.14 -17.27 -5.76
N PRO A 136 -14.14 -15.95 -5.50
CA PRO A 136 -15.36 -15.16 -5.55
C PRO A 136 -15.93 -15.13 -6.96
N LYS A 137 -17.25 -15.18 -7.06
CA LYS A 137 -17.94 -15.02 -8.35
C LYS A 137 -17.73 -13.60 -8.87
N ILE A 138 -17.25 -13.45 -10.09
CA ILE A 138 -17.03 -12.16 -10.73
C ILE A 138 -18.18 -11.89 -11.70
N GLU A 139 -18.81 -10.73 -11.57
CA GLU A 139 -19.81 -10.21 -12.48
C GLU A 139 -19.38 -8.87 -13.07
N ILE A 140 -19.61 -8.70 -14.37
CA ILE A 140 -19.39 -7.42 -15.05
C ILE A 140 -20.76 -6.83 -15.35
N ARG A 141 -20.99 -5.62 -14.85
CA ARG A 141 -22.24 -4.86 -15.06
C ARG A 141 -21.96 -3.53 -15.72
N LYS A 142 -22.96 -2.98 -16.42
CA LYS A 142 -22.83 -1.66 -17.05
C LYS A 142 -22.69 -0.56 -16.02
N SER A 143 -21.88 0.46 -16.36
CA SER A 143 -21.70 1.65 -15.48
C SER A 143 -22.96 2.52 -15.38
N LYS A 144 -23.88 2.40 -16.35
CA LYS A 144 -25.16 3.10 -16.29
C LYS A 144 -25.98 2.61 -15.09
N ASN A 145 -26.40 3.53 -14.21
CA ASN A 145 -27.12 3.27 -12.97
C ASN A 145 -26.34 2.43 -11.94
N GLN A 146 -24.99 2.41 -12.02
CA GLN A 146 -24.14 1.62 -11.13
C GLN A 146 -24.36 1.96 -9.64
N ILE A 147 -24.73 3.20 -9.30
CA ILE A 147 -24.89 3.64 -7.91
C ILE A 147 -26.14 3.02 -7.30
N ASP A 148 -27.26 3.01 -8.03
CA ASP A 148 -28.54 2.44 -7.56
C ASP A 148 -28.48 0.91 -7.54
N ASP A 149 -27.90 0.30 -8.59
CA ASP A 149 -27.66 -1.14 -8.66
C ASP A 149 -26.80 -1.62 -7.48
N LEU A 150 -25.73 -0.89 -7.18
CA LEU A 150 -24.87 -1.21 -6.05
C LEU A 150 -25.59 -1.01 -4.71
N MET A 151 -26.46 0.01 -4.59
CA MET A 151 -27.26 0.21 -3.39
C MET A 151 -28.14 -0.99 -3.09
N ASP A 152 -28.76 -1.57 -4.10
CA ASP A 152 -29.63 -2.75 -3.92
C ASP A 152 -28.79 -3.97 -3.51
N GLU A 153 -27.62 -4.18 -4.10
CA GLU A 153 -26.67 -5.22 -3.68
C GLU A 153 -26.19 -5.01 -2.22
N ILE A 154 -25.92 -3.76 -1.82
CA ILE A 154 -25.57 -3.44 -0.43
C ILE A 154 -26.70 -3.85 0.52
N LYS A 155 -27.95 -3.49 0.23
CA LYS A 155 -29.10 -3.86 1.06
C LYS A 155 -29.23 -5.39 1.24
N ILE A 156 -29.00 -6.14 0.18
CA ILE A 156 -29.00 -7.63 0.22
C ILE A 156 -27.91 -8.13 1.18
N ARG A 157 -26.69 -7.59 1.12
CA ARG A 157 -25.59 -8.01 2.00
C ARG A 157 -25.82 -7.60 3.45
N VAL A 158 -26.29 -6.38 3.67
CA VAL A 158 -26.62 -5.86 5.01
C VAL A 158 -27.70 -6.72 5.68
N SER A 159 -28.72 -7.15 4.94
CA SER A 159 -29.77 -8.03 5.48
C SER A 159 -29.23 -9.39 5.95
N LYS A 160 -28.08 -9.83 5.43
CA LYS A 160 -27.36 -11.04 5.83
C LYS A 160 -26.25 -10.79 6.86
N ASN A 161 -26.16 -9.58 7.41
CA ASN A 161 -25.08 -9.15 8.31
C ASN A 161 -23.68 -9.27 7.70
N GLN A 162 -23.56 -9.08 6.38
CA GLN A 162 -22.32 -9.09 5.63
C GLN A 162 -21.82 -7.66 5.35
N ARG A 163 -20.56 -7.53 4.97
CA ARG A 163 -19.91 -6.23 4.72
C ARG A 163 -19.56 -6.07 3.23
N VAL A 164 -19.47 -4.81 2.81
CA VAL A 164 -19.22 -4.45 1.42
C VAL A 164 -18.03 -3.50 1.33
N LEU A 165 -17.12 -3.77 0.39
CA LEU A 165 -16.06 -2.86 0.00
C LEU A 165 -16.38 -2.25 -1.36
N VAL A 166 -16.23 -0.93 -1.48
CA VAL A 166 -16.45 -0.20 -2.74
C VAL A 166 -15.19 0.57 -3.10
N THR A 167 -14.70 0.39 -4.32
CA THR A 167 -13.55 1.17 -4.80
C THR A 167 -13.96 2.16 -5.88
N THR A 168 -13.50 3.40 -5.72
CA THR A 168 -13.66 4.50 -6.67
C THR A 168 -12.31 4.90 -7.27
N LEU A 169 -12.32 5.78 -8.26
CA LEU A 169 -11.08 6.30 -8.88
C LEU A 169 -10.58 7.60 -8.22
N THR A 170 -11.47 8.38 -7.64
CA THR A 170 -11.13 9.69 -7.10
C THR A 170 -11.67 9.89 -5.68
N LYS A 171 -10.99 10.75 -4.92
CA LYS A 171 -11.42 11.17 -3.58
C LYS A 171 -12.82 11.79 -3.62
N LYS A 172 -13.06 12.69 -4.56
CA LYS A 172 -14.33 13.36 -4.73
C LYS A 172 -15.48 12.37 -4.95
N MET A 173 -15.29 11.38 -5.84
CA MET A 173 -16.30 10.35 -6.08
C MET A 173 -16.56 9.49 -4.84
N ALA A 174 -15.53 9.19 -4.05
CA ALA A 174 -15.70 8.43 -2.82
C ALA A 174 -16.50 9.22 -1.76
N GLU A 175 -16.22 10.51 -1.62
CA GLU A 175 -16.94 11.41 -0.72
C GLU A 175 -18.41 11.55 -1.14
N GLU A 176 -18.67 11.91 -2.40
CA GLU A 176 -20.03 12.06 -2.94
C GLU A 176 -20.86 10.77 -2.82
N LEU A 177 -20.22 9.60 -3.07
CA LEU A 177 -20.88 8.32 -2.93
C LEU A 177 -21.21 8.00 -1.46
N THR A 178 -20.31 8.33 -0.56
CA THR A 178 -20.53 8.14 0.88
C THR A 178 -21.69 8.99 1.36
N ASP A 179 -21.71 10.28 1.02
CA ASP A 179 -22.79 11.19 1.39
C ASP A 179 -24.14 10.72 0.83
N TYR A 180 -24.18 10.32 -0.43
CA TYR A 180 -25.36 9.78 -1.06
C TYR A 180 -25.91 8.56 -0.32
N TYR A 181 -25.06 7.58 0.01
CA TYR A 181 -25.53 6.39 0.73
C TYR A 181 -25.95 6.68 2.17
N LEU A 182 -25.33 7.65 2.84
CA LEU A 182 -25.78 8.12 4.17
C LEU A 182 -27.19 8.72 4.12
N GLU A 183 -27.52 9.52 3.08
CA GLU A 183 -28.87 10.09 2.88
C GLU A 183 -29.93 9.00 2.72
N TYR A 184 -29.57 7.84 2.15
CA TYR A 184 -30.45 6.68 2.03
C TYR A 184 -30.42 5.73 3.24
N GLY A 185 -29.78 6.14 4.34
CA GLY A 185 -29.77 5.40 5.60
C GLY A 185 -28.82 4.20 5.64
N ILE A 186 -27.90 4.09 4.67
CA ILE A 186 -26.85 3.06 4.69
C ILE A 186 -25.73 3.49 5.63
N LYS A 187 -25.31 2.60 6.51
CA LYS A 187 -24.15 2.84 7.39
C LYS A 187 -22.87 2.66 6.59
N VAL A 188 -22.30 3.76 6.11
CA VAL A 188 -21.11 3.78 5.27
C VAL A 188 -20.04 4.68 5.86
N LYS A 189 -18.77 4.29 5.68
CA LYS A 189 -17.60 5.14 5.93
C LYS A 189 -16.73 5.22 4.69
N TYR A 190 -16.01 6.32 4.59
CA TYR A 190 -14.99 6.56 3.59
C TYR A 190 -13.60 6.49 4.21
N MET A 191 -12.65 5.84 3.52
CA MET A 191 -11.26 5.75 3.92
C MET A 191 -10.35 6.42 2.88
N HIS A 192 -9.61 7.45 3.29
CA HIS A 192 -8.72 8.23 2.43
C HIS A 192 -7.24 8.06 2.80
N SER A 193 -6.34 8.57 1.96
CA SER A 193 -4.89 8.41 2.10
C SER A 193 -4.28 9.15 3.31
N ASP A 194 -4.99 10.18 3.82
CA ASP A 194 -4.48 11.06 4.86
C ASP A 194 -4.83 10.56 6.28
N ILE A 195 -5.54 9.44 6.37
CA ILE A 195 -5.90 8.77 7.63
C ILE A 195 -4.64 8.14 8.23
N ASP A 196 -4.40 8.38 9.52
CA ASP A 196 -3.28 7.77 10.21
C ASP A 196 -3.50 6.26 10.48
N THR A 197 -2.44 5.58 10.91
CA THR A 197 -2.46 4.12 11.10
C THR A 197 -3.44 3.68 12.19
N LEU A 198 -3.60 4.47 13.26
CA LEU A 198 -4.50 4.13 14.37
C LEU A 198 -5.95 4.27 13.92
N GLU A 199 -6.29 5.40 13.31
CA GLU A 199 -7.63 5.64 12.76
C GLU A 199 -8.01 4.61 11.71
N ARG A 200 -7.07 4.22 10.83
CA ARG A 200 -7.29 3.14 9.87
C ARG A 200 -7.64 1.82 10.55
N THR A 201 -6.95 1.48 11.62
CA THR A 201 -7.21 0.26 12.39
C THR A 201 -8.60 0.29 13.03
N GLU A 202 -9.01 1.44 13.55
CA GLU A 202 -10.35 1.64 14.13
C GLU A 202 -11.45 1.52 13.07
N ILE A 203 -11.26 2.10 11.87
CA ILE A 203 -12.20 1.96 10.75
C ILE A 203 -12.36 0.50 10.36
N ILE A 204 -11.26 -0.24 10.20
CA ILE A 204 -11.31 -1.66 9.84
C ILE A 204 -12.03 -2.47 10.93
N ARG A 205 -11.72 -2.20 12.19
CA ARG A 205 -12.40 -2.83 13.32
C ARG A 205 -13.90 -2.53 13.32
N GLY A 206 -14.29 -1.26 13.12
CA GLY A 206 -15.69 -0.84 13.06
C GLY A 206 -16.46 -1.56 11.96
N LEU A 207 -15.86 -1.72 10.77
CA LEU A 207 -16.45 -2.50 9.68
C LEU A 207 -16.69 -3.96 10.10
N ARG A 208 -15.69 -4.59 10.71
CA ARG A 208 -15.77 -6.01 11.14
C ARG A 208 -16.85 -6.24 12.19
N ILE A 209 -16.96 -5.39 13.20
CA ILE A 209 -17.95 -5.52 14.27
C ILE A 209 -19.34 -4.98 13.91
N GLY A 210 -19.49 -4.36 12.72
CA GLY A 210 -20.77 -3.89 12.20
C GLY A 210 -21.24 -2.54 12.72
N GLU A 211 -20.33 -1.68 13.14
CA GLU A 211 -20.66 -0.27 13.40
C GLU A 211 -21.17 0.41 12.14
N PHE A 212 -20.62 0.00 10.99
CA PHE A 212 -21.10 0.35 9.66
C PHE A 212 -20.94 -0.86 8.72
N ASP A 213 -21.61 -0.82 7.56
CA ASP A 213 -21.76 -1.97 6.69
C ASP A 213 -20.95 -1.86 5.39
N VAL A 214 -20.63 -0.63 4.98
CA VAL A 214 -19.95 -0.33 3.72
C VAL A 214 -18.72 0.52 3.97
N LEU A 215 -17.60 0.12 3.37
CA LEU A 215 -16.38 0.91 3.34
C LEU A 215 -16.08 1.33 1.91
N VAL A 216 -16.03 2.62 1.66
CA VAL A 216 -15.65 3.22 0.39
C VAL A 216 -14.20 3.66 0.44
N GLY A 217 -13.44 3.41 -0.61
CA GLY A 217 -12.04 3.85 -0.69
C GLY A 217 -11.52 3.89 -2.12
N ILE A 218 -10.35 4.51 -2.31
CA ILE A 218 -9.71 4.59 -3.63
C ILE A 218 -8.76 3.41 -3.80
N ASN A 219 -7.65 3.43 -3.10
CA ASN A 219 -6.52 2.51 -3.25
C ASN A 219 -6.25 1.69 -1.99
N LEU A 220 -6.75 2.14 -0.85
CA LEU A 220 -6.41 1.62 0.47
C LEU A 220 -7.03 0.26 0.79
N LEU A 221 -7.85 -0.27 -0.14
CA LEU A 221 -8.53 -1.55 0.02
C LEU A 221 -7.73 -2.75 -0.56
N ARG A 222 -6.51 -2.53 -1.05
CA ARG A 222 -5.71 -3.57 -1.71
C ARG A 222 -4.85 -4.37 -0.76
N GLU A 223 -4.16 -3.74 0.18
CA GLU A 223 -3.16 -4.36 1.04
C GLU A 223 -3.53 -4.26 2.52
N GLY A 224 -3.04 -5.22 3.32
CA GLY A 224 -3.15 -5.20 4.77
C GLY A 224 -4.58 -5.33 5.32
N LEU A 225 -5.54 -5.82 4.54
CA LEU A 225 -6.91 -6.05 4.97
C LEU A 225 -7.22 -7.54 5.04
N ASP A 226 -7.62 -7.99 6.20
CA ASP A 226 -8.18 -9.31 6.46
C ASP A 226 -9.57 -9.17 7.07
N ILE A 227 -10.60 -9.18 6.21
CA ILE A 227 -11.98 -8.94 6.60
C ILE A 227 -12.87 -10.06 6.05
N PRO A 228 -12.94 -11.21 6.71
CA PRO A 228 -13.75 -12.35 6.25
C PRO A 228 -15.25 -12.05 6.21
N GLU A 229 -15.69 -10.99 6.87
CA GLU A 229 -17.08 -10.53 6.86
C GLU A 229 -17.48 -9.88 5.52
N VAL A 230 -16.50 -9.52 4.68
CA VAL A 230 -16.74 -8.93 3.35
C VAL A 230 -17.17 -10.00 2.37
N SER A 231 -18.41 -9.93 1.94
CA SER A 231 -18.97 -10.81 0.90
C SER A 231 -19.11 -10.15 -0.47
N LEU A 232 -19.03 -8.82 -0.55
CA LEU A 232 -19.07 -8.10 -1.81
C LEU A 232 -17.94 -7.11 -1.93
N VAL A 233 -17.24 -7.17 -3.07
CA VAL A 233 -16.32 -6.12 -3.52
C VAL A 233 -16.88 -5.52 -4.80
N ALA A 234 -17.16 -4.22 -4.79
CA ALA A 234 -17.61 -3.48 -5.95
C ALA A 234 -16.51 -2.55 -6.46
N ILE A 235 -16.22 -2.64 -7.74
CA ILE A 235 -15.22 -1.81 -8.41
C ILE A 235 -15.93 -0.93 -9.44
N LEU A 236 -16.07 0.35 -9.11
CA LEU A 236 -16.67 1.33 -10.01
C LEU A 236 -15.69 1.73 -11.10
N GLU A 237 -16.21 2.00 -12.31
CA GLU A 237 -15.41 2.40 -13.46
C GLU A 237 -14.20 1.47 -13.68
N ALA A 238 -14.42 0.17 -13.67
CA ALA A 238 -13.37 -0.84 -13.81
C ALA A 238 -12.66 -0.81 -15.17
N ASP A 239 -13.31 -0.26 -16.20
CA ASP A 239 -12.78 -0.09 -17.57
C ASP A 239 -11.95 1.18 -17.79
N LYS A 240 -11.76 2.00 -16.76
CA LYS A 240 -10.88 3.18 -16.83
C LYS A 240 -9.45 2.75 -16.57
N GLU A 241 -8.78 2.26 -17.60
CA GLU A 241 -7.41 1.78 -17.52
C GLU A 241 -6.46 2.80 -16.88
N GLY A 242 -5.53 2.29 -16.05
CA GLY A 242 -4.56 3.08 -15.31
C GLY A 242 -4.03 2.31 -14.11
N TYR A 243 -3.18 2.95 -13.32
CA TYR A 243 -2.54 2.31 -12.15
C TYR A 243 -3.55 1.67 -11.19
N LEU A 244 -4.69 2.33 -10.92
CA LEU A 244 -5.73 1.84 -10.01
C LEU A 244 -6.62 0.74 -10.60
N ARG A 245 -6.56 0.51 -11.91
CA ARG A 245 -7.34 -0.47 -12.67
C ARG A 245 -6.45 -1.35 -13.54
N SER A 246 -5.16 -1.46 -13.19
CA SER A 246 -4.27 -2.46 -13.77
C SER A 246 -4.72 -3.86 -13.36
N ARG A 247 -4.38 -4.88 -14.14
CA ARG A 247 -4.68 -6.29 -13.85
C ARG A 247 -4.31 -6.68 -12.41
N ARG A 248 -3.11 -6.32 -11.97
CA ARG A 248 -2.64 -6.58 -10.58
C ARG A 248 -3.53 -5.90 -9.54
N SER A 249 -3.86 -4.63 -9.77
CA SER A 249 -4.72 -3.86 -8.87
C SER A 249 -6.11 -4.48 -8.75
N LEU A 250 -6.70 -4.92 -9.87
CA LEU A 250 -8.00 -5.59 -9.90
C LEU A 250 -7.93 -6.91 -9.13
N ILE A 251 -6.97 -7.79 -9.42
CA ILE A 251 -6.81 -9.08 -8.73
C ILE A 251 -6.67 -8.89 -7.22
N GLN A 252 -5.83 -7.98 -6.76
CA GLN A 252 -5.65 -7.72 -5.33
C GLN A 252 -6.92 -7.20 -4.64
N THR A 253 -7.63 -6.31 -5.31
CA THR A 253 -8.90 -5.77 -4.78
C THR A 253 -9.97 -6.85 -4.75
N MET A 254 -10.13 -7.63 -5.80
CA MET A 254 -11.07 -8.74 -5.89
C MET A 254 -10.79 -9.81 -4.83
N GLY A 255 -9.51 -10.06 -4.54
CA GLY A 255 -9.07 -11.00 -3.52
C GLY A 255 -9.57 -10.68 -2.10
N ARG A 256 -10.08 -9.47 -1.84
CA ARG A 256 -10.70 -9.15 -0.55
C ARG A 256 -12.02 -9.88 -0.32
N ALA A 257 -12.75 -10.27 -1.36
CA ALA A 257 -13.94 -11.11 -1.25
C ALA A 257 -13.61 -12.61 -1.16
N ALA A 258 -12.37 -13.02 -1.39
CA ALA A 258 -11.96 -14.42 -1.47
C ALA A 258 -11.87 -15.14 -0.12
N ARG A 259 -12.20 -14.48 0.99
CA ARG A 259 -12.23 -15.05 2.34
C ARG A 259 -13.64 -15.30 2.87
N ASN A 260 -14.64 -15.00 2.06
CA ASN A 260 -16.04 -15.24 2.40
C ASN A 260 -16.60 -16.32 1.47
N VAL A 261 -17.34 -17.29 2.02
CA VAL A 261 -17.92 -18.39 1.25
C VAL A 261 -18.97 -17.91 0.24
N GLU A 262 -19.62 -16.77 0.50
CA GLU A 262 -20.55 -16.08 -0.41
C GLU A 262 -19.85 -14.94 -1.17
N GLY A 263 -18.51 -14.99 -1.30
CA GLY A 263 -17.71 -13.94 -1.92
C GLY A 263 -18.14 -13.64 -3.36
N GLN A 264 -18.41 -12.38 -3.63
CA GLN A 264 -18.76 -11.88 -4.96
C GLN A 264 -17.99 -10.60 -5.27
N VAL A 265 -17.68 -10.43 -6.55
CA VAL A 265 -17.09 -9.20 -7.08
C VAL A 265 -17.98 -8.67 -8.20
N ILE A 266 -18.26 -7.37 -8.17
CA ILE A 266 -18.96 -6.68 -9.25
C ILE A 266 -18.01 -5.63 -9.84
N LEU A 267 -17.73 -5.78 -11.14
CA LEU A 267 -16.98 -4.82 -11.93
C LEU A 267 -17.99 -3.99 -12.75
N TYR A 268 -18.11 -2.71 -12.43
CA TYR A 268 -18.91 -1.81 -13.25
C TYR A 268 -18.06 -1.26 -14.39
N ALA A 269 -18.42 -1.65 -15.61
CA ALA A 269 -17.66 -1.32 -16.82
C ALA A 269 -18.56 -1.29 -18.05
N ASP A 270 -18.31 -0.35 -18.96
CA ASP A 270 -19.04 -0.27 -20.22
C ASP A 270 -18.40 -1.10 -21.32
N ARG A 271 -17.10 -1.39 -21.17
CA ARG A 271 -16.31 -2.20 -22.10
C ARG A 271 -15.38 -3.15 -21.35
N MET A 272 -15.06 -4.29 -21.95
CA MET A 272 -13.98 -5.17 -21.50
C MET A 272 -12.64 -4.54 -21.85
N THR A 273 -11.68 -4.62 -20.94
CA THR A 273 -10.30 -4.12 -21.13
C THR A 273 -9.30 -5.26 -20.93
N GLY A 274 -8.08 -5.12 -21.48
CA GLY A 274 -7.03 -6.12 -21.28
C GLY A 274 -6.62 -6.32 -19.81
N SER A 275 -6.87 -5.33 -18.96
CA SER A 275 -6.66 -5.47 -17.51
C SER A 275 -7.75 -6.26 -16.79
N MET A 276 -8.91 -6.41 -17.40
CA MET A 276 -10.06 -7.17 -16.86
C MET A 276 -10.10 -8.63 -17.35
N GLU A 277 -9.41 -8.93 -18.46
CA GLU A 277 -9.18 -10.29 -18.98
C GLU A 277 -8.14 -11.05 -18.13
#